data_a3adef4834ba0f09985fc2f61cc76c85
#
_entry.id   a3adef4834ba0f09985fc2f61cc76c85
#
_cell.length_a   1.000
_cell.length_b   1.000
_cell.length_c   1.000
_cell.angle_alpha   90.00
_cell.angle_beta   90.00
_cell.angle_gamma   90.00
#
_symmetry.space_group_name_H-M   'P 1'
#
loop_
_entity.id
_entity.type
_entity.pdbx_description
1 polymer ?
#
loop_
_entity_poly.entity_id
_entity_poly.type
_entity_poly.pdbx_seq_one_letter_code
_entity_poly.pdbx_strand_id
1 'polypeptide(L)'
;METTRDINVSIAGNGSNRLANGKEYMEKENRIIMLGTGSATVTRCYNTCFVVESGSDRLMVDAGGGNGILGQLPKAGVAIDDIHHLFVTHAHTDHVLGVVWVVRVIMQHVLEKRYDGVLHVYGNDKVVDVITAICGMTLHKKYNALIGSEILFHRLADGDGFQVGTMDVKCFDIHSKKEPQYGFSLRFGNGERLVCMGDEPCSEQTLQHAAGADWMMCEAFCLYADRERFRPYEKFHSTALDAGTMAEKTGVRNLIVYHTEDTDLAHRKERYTEEVKENFSGNVFVPDDLEVIKL
;
A
#
# COMPACT_ATOMS: atom_id res chain seq x y z
N MET A 1 -47.06 -40.97 41.55
CA MET A 1 -47.64 -40.64 40.23
C MET A 1 -47.49 -39.13 40.04
N GLU A 2 -46.51 -38.69 39.27
CA GLU A 2 -46.53 -37.45 38.56
C GLU A 2 -45.22 -37.32 37.76
N THR A 3 -45.40 -37.25 36.49
CA THR A 3 -44.38 -37.25 35.46
C THR A 3 -43.87 -35.86 35.27
N THR A 4 -42.59 -35.62 35.47
CA THR A 4 -41.88 -34.39 35.04
C THR A 4 -41.37 -34.55 33.62
N ARG A 5 -41.77 -33.63 32.75
CA ARG A 5 -41.32 -33.53 31.36
C ARG A 5 -39.98 -32.76 31.31
N ASP A 6 -38.99 -33.39 30.71
CA ASP A 6 -37.73 -32.76 30.35
C ASP A 6 -37.91 -31.87 29.14
N ILE A 7 -37.51 -30.60 29.27
CA ILE A 7 -37.43 -29.65 28.15
C ILE A 7 -35.96 -29.59 27.72
N ASN A 8 -35.67 -30.17 26.56
CA ASN A 8 -34.40 -30.05 25.90
C ASN A 8 -34.30 -28.64 25.22
N VAL A 9 -33.42 -27.79 25.72
CA VAL A 9 -33.01 -26.57 25.06
C VAL A 9 -31.69 -26.84 24.33
N SER A 10 -31.77 -26.92 23.01
CA SER A 10 -30.61 -27.02 22.13
C SER A 10 -29.92 -25.65 22.05
N ILE A 11 -28.71 -25.54 22.62
CA ILE A 11 -27.83 -24.39 22.43
C ILE A 11 -26.97 -24.71 21.23
N ALA A 12 -27.14 -23.92 20.16
CA ALA A 12 -26.28 -23.94 18.98
C ALA A 12 -24.85 -23.56 19.38
N GLY A 13 -23.91 -24.48 19.22
CA GLY A 13 -22.49 -24.24 19.47
C GLY A 13 -21.83 -23.44 18.37
N ASN A 14 -21.19 -22.35 18.75
CA ASN A 14 -20.21 -21.68 17.94
C ASN A 14 -19.04 -22.63 17.68
N GLY A 15 -18.80 -22.92 16.39
CA GLY A 15 -17.70 -23.77 15.96
C GLY A 15 -16.35 -23.08 16.16
N SER A 16 -15.66 -23.39 17.24
CA SER A 16 -14.24 -23.12 17.37
C SER A 16 -13.47 -24.29 16.76
N ASN A 17 -12.75 -24.06 15.68
CA ASN A 17 -11.79 -25.01 15.12
C ASN A 17 -10.63 -25.21 16.09
N ARG A 18 -10.64 -26.30 16.86
CA ARG A 18 -9.48 -26.73 17.65
C ARG A 18 -8.55 -27.55 16.77
N LEU A 19 -7.39 -27.01 16.46
CA LEU A 19 -6.28 -27.76 15.89
C LEU A 19 -5.44 -28.38 17.02
N ALA A 20 -4.93 -29.58 16.76
CA ALA A 20 -4.30 -30.49 17.71
C ALA A 20 -2.90 -30.08 18.14
N ASN A 21 -2.65 -28.94 18.73
CA ASN A 21 -1.39 -28.56 19.41
C ASN A 21 -1.52 -27.34 20.32
N GLY A 22 -2.69 -26.95 20.78
CA GLY A 22 -2.86 -26.03 21.91
C GLY A 22 -2.29 -24.60 21.76
N LYS A 23 -1.95 -24.15 20.56
CA LYS A 23 -1.70 -22.74 20.25
C LYS A 23 -2.94 -22.18 19.56
N GLU A 24 -3.69 -21.34 20.24
CA GLU A 24 -4.60 -20.42 19.59
C GLU A 24 -3.75 -19.57 18.63
N TYR A 25 -3.83 -19.87 17.34
CA TYR A 25 -3.44 -18.91 16.32
C TYR A 25 -4.50 -17.81 16.37
N MET A 26 -4.22 -16.72 17.07
CA MET A 26 -4.93 -15.47 16.81
C MET A 26 -4.73 -15.19 15.32
N GLU A 27 -5.81 -15.21 14.55
CA GLU A 27 -5.76 -14.76 13.16
C GLU A 27 -5.15 -13.35 13.16
N LYS A 28 -4.00 -13.22 12.50
CA LYS A 28 -3.38 -11.90 12.34
C LYS A 28 -4.34 -11.06 11.50
N GLU A 29 -4.82 -9.96 12.05
CA GLU A 29 -5.65 -9.01 11.30
C GLU A 29 -4.78 -8.36 10.23
N ASN A 30 -5.14 -8.56 8.95
CA ASN A 30 -4.51 -7.90 7.83
C ASN A 30 -5.20 -6.56 7.59
N ARG A 31 -4.44 -5.49 7.37
CA ARG A 31 -5.01 -4.17 7.11
C ARG A 31 -4.07 -3.29 6.29
N ILE A 32 -4.64 -2.28 5.66
CA ILE A 32 -3.91 -1.20 5.01
C ILE A 32 -4.21 0.10 5.76
N ILE A 33 -3.17 0.85 6.09
CA ILE A 33 -3.28 2.20 6.65
C ILE A 33 -2.87 3.18 5.55
N MET A 34 -3.83 3.93 5.00
CA MET A 34 -3.56 4.91 3.95
C MET A 34 -2.97 6.17 4.58
N LEU A 35 -1.68 6.41 4.45
CA LEU A 35 -1.02 7.61 4.97
C LEU A 35 -1.29 8.83 4.11
N GLY A 36 -1.48 8.62 2.81
CA GLY A 36 -1.84 9.63 1.83
C GLY A 36 -2.49 9.01 0.60
N THR A 37 -3.37 9.76 -0.05
CA THR A 37 -4.25 9.26 -1.12
C THR A 37 -4.20 10.07 -2.41
N GLY A 38 -3.46 11.17 -2.41
CA GLY A 38 -3.45 12.13 -3.50
C GLY A 38 -2.35 11.94 -4.52
N SER A 39 -2.56 12.46 -5.72
CA SER A 39 -1.59 12.50 -6.82
C SER A 39 -0.48 13.55 -6.59
N ALA A 40 0.43 13.71 -7.56
CA ALA A 40 1.66 14.50 -7.43
C ALA A 40 1.47 15.94 -6.91
N THR A 41 0.47 16.66 -7.40
CA THR A 41 0.34 18.11 -7.16
C THR A 41 -0.77 18.49 -6.18
N VAL A 42 -1.28 17.55 -5.43
CA VAL A 42 -2.29 17.78 -4.39
C VAL A 42 -1.71 18.63 -3.25
N THR A 43 -2.59 19.41 -2.62
CA THR A 43 -2.23 20.29 -1.50
C THR A 43 -3.20 20.17 -0.32
N ARG A 44 -4.33 19.49 -0.51
CA ARG A 44 -5.41 19.33 0.47
C ARG A 44 -5.46 17.93 1.09
N CYS A 45 -4.75 16.98 0.53
CA CYS A 45 -4.45 15.67 1.09
C CYS A 45 -2.95 15.38 0.90
N TYR A 46 -2.46 14.28 1.47
CA TYR A 46 -1.06 13.88 1.32
C TYR A 46 -0.88 12.99 0.08
N ASN A 47 0.32 13.01 -0.49
CA ASN A 47 0.64 12.16 -1.64
C ASN A 47 0.57 10.68 -1.29
N THR A 48 0.26 9.86 -2.28
CA THR A 48 0.02 8.43 -2.12
C THR A 48 1.16 7.71 -1.42
N CYS A 49 0.86 7.16 -0.27
CA CYS A 49 1.70 6.20 0.46
C CYS A 49 0.85 5.49 1.52
N PHE A 50 1.26 4.29 1.89
CA PHE A 50 0.48 3.48 2.84
C PHE A 50 1.36 2.46 3.56
N VAL A 51 0.80 1.85 4.62
CA VAL A 51 1.42 0.73 5.33
C VAL A 51 0.51 -0.48 5.23
N VAL A 52 1.04 -1.62 4.79
CA VAL A 52 0.38 -2.92 4.87
C VAL A 52 0.84 -3.59 6.15
N GLU A 53 -0.12 -4.01 6.98
CA GLU A 53 0.15 -4.70 8.23
C GLU A 53 -0.44 -6.10 8.25
N SER A 54 0.31 -7.05 8.83
CA SER A 54 -0.16 -8.40 9.17
C SER A 54 0.31 -8.74 10.59
N GLY A 55 -0.54 -8.50 11.58
CA GLY A 55 -0.16 -8.53 12.98
C GLY A 55 0.89 -7.46 13.30
N SER A 56 2.12 -7.85 13.68
CA SER A 56 3.23 -6.92 13.95
C SER A 56 4.09 -6.61 12.73
N ASP A 57 3.92 -7.38 11.64
CA ASP A 57 4.75 -7.24 10.44
C ASP A 57 4.24 -6.06 9.61
N ARG A 58 5.13 -5.17 9.18
CA ARG A 58 4.79 -3.93 8.45
C ARG A 58 5.61 -3.78 7.19
N LEU A 59 4.93 -3.48 6.08
CA LEU A 59 5.52 -3.03 4.83
C LEU A 59 5.01 -1.62 4.54
N MET A 60 5.87 -0.63 4.62
CA MET A 60 5.56 0.70 4.13
C MET A 60 5.75 0.75 2.61
N VAL A 61 4.83 1.38 1.89
CA VAL A 61 4.90 1.55 0.43
C VAL A 61 4.89 3.03 0.11
N ASP A 62 5.96 3.49 -0.53
CA ASP A 62 6.26 4.89 -0.78
C ASP A 62 6.23 5.77 0.49
N ALA A 63 6.50 7.06 0.36
CA ALA A 63 6.49 7.96 1.51
C ALA A 63 6.00 9.39 1.18
N GLY A 64 5.40 9.56 0.01
CA GLY A 64 4.89 10.86 -0.42
C GLY A 64 5.98 11.86 -0.80
N GLY A 65 5.59 13.11 -1.02
CA GLY A 65 6.40 14.15 -1.63
C GLY A 65 7.33 14.94 -0.69
N GLY A 66 7.47 14.55 0.58
CA GLY A 66 8.37 15.29 1.46
C GLY A 66 8.24 14.97 2.95
N ASN A 67 8.66 15.93 3.80
CA ASN A 67 8.69 15.75 5.25
C ASN A 67 7.31 15.64 5.91
N GLY A 68 6.23 15.85 5.19
CA GLY A 68 4.86 15.63 5.67
C GLY A 68 4.63 14.22 6.20
N ILE A 69 5.35 13.22 5.65
CA ILE A 69 5.31 11.83 6.14
C ILE A 69 5.59 11.70 7.64
N LEU A 70 6.49 12.53 8.17
CA LEU A 70 6.84 12.53 9.59
C LEU A 70 5.67 12.97 10.49
N GLY A 71 4.69 13.68 9.91
CA GLY A 71 3.44 14.02 10.58
C GLY A 71 2.33 12.99 10.33
N GLN A 72 2.33 12.32 9.17
CA GLN A 72 1.31 11.31 8.82
C GLN A 72 1.47 10.03 9.64
N LEU A 73 2.69 9.52 9.78
CA LEU A 73 2.96 8.30 10.54
C LEU A 73 2.40 8.34 11.96
N PRO A 74 2.74 9.31 12.84
CA PRO A 74 2.20 9.34 14.21
C PRO A 74 0.70 9.62 14.26
N LYS A 75 0.13 10.38 13.32
CA LYS A 75 -1.34 10.56 13.24
C LYS A 75 -2.07 9.26 12.91
N ALA A 76 -1.44 8.40 12.11
CA ALA A 76 -1.93 7.07 11.77
C ALA A 76 -1.66 6.02 12.88
N GLY A 77 -1.01 6.41 13.98
CA GLY A 77 -0.63 5.49 15.04
C GLY A 77 0.54 4.56 14.68
N VAL A 78 1.33 4.91 13.66
CA VAL A 78 2.50 4.15 13.22
C VAL A 78 3.77 4.83 13.75
N ALA A 79 4.53 4.12 14.58
CA ALA A 79 5.84 4.61 15.01
C ALA A 79 6.85 4.40 13.88
N ILE A 80 7.67 5.41 13.59
CA ILE A 80 8.69 5.32 12.54
C ILE A 80 9.73 4.24 12.88
N ASP A 81 9.97 3.98 14.15
CA ASP A 81 10.89 2.97 14.64
C ASP A 81 10.41 1.54 14.41
N ASP A 82 9.11 1.36 14.08
CA ASP A 82 8.52 0.07 13.71
C ASP A 82 8.60 -0.21 12.19
N ILE A 83 9.12 0.72 11.40
CA ILE A 83 9.27 0.55 9.94
C ILE A 83 10.63 -0.06 9.63
N HIS A 84 10.64 -1.36 9.31
CA HIS A 84 11.84 -2.10 8.93
C HIS A 84 11.89 -2.45 7.44
N HIS A 85 10.75 -2.35 6.75
CA HIS A 85 10.63 -2.64 5.32
C HIS A 85 9.89 -1.52 4.62
N LEU A 86 10.52 -0.95 3.58
CA LEU A 86 10.00 0.13 2.77
C LEU A 86 10.17 -0.23 1.28
N PHE A 87 9.07 -0.43 0.58
CA PHE A 87 9.06 -0.62 -0.87
C PHE A 87 8.75 0.72 -1.55
N VAL A 88 9.54 1.06 -2.56
CA VAL A 88 9.37 2.30 -3.33
C VAL A 88 9.04 1.93 -4.77
N THR A 89 7.85 2.31 -5.21
CA THR A 89 7.31 1.92 -6.51
C THR A 89 8.12 2.51 -7.67
N HIS A 90 8.46 3.79 -7.57
CA HIS A 90 9.21 4.53 -8.61
C HIS A 90 9.81 5.84 -8.05
N ALA A 91 10.57 6.55 -8.89
CA ALA A 91 11.38 7.68 -8.46
C ALA A 91 10.75 9.07 -8.67
N HIS A 92 9.43 9.18 -8.89
CA HIS A 92 8.77 10.49 -8.92
C HIS A 92 8.79 11.16 -7.55
N THR A 93 8.78 12.49 -7.57
CA THR A 93 8.97 13.34 -6.38
C THR A 93 7.91 13.12 -5.30
N ASP A 94 6.68 12.82 -5.69
CA ASP A 94 5.53 12.57 -4.81
C ASP A 94 5.53 11.17 -4.17
N HIS A 95 6.49 10.31 -4.53
CA HIS A 95 6.70 8.99 -3.93
C HIS A 95 8.04 8.91 -3.17
N VAL A 96 9.12 9.46 -3.74
CA VAL A 96 10.49 9.21 -3.26
C VAL A 96 10.99 10.25 -2.25
N LEU A 97 10.52 11.51 -2.29
CA LEU A 97 11.11 12.54 -1.41
C LEU A 97 10.80 12.33 0.06
N GLY A 98 9.64 11.78 0.39
CA GLY A 98 9.32 11.36 1.76
C GLY A 98 10.21 10.22 2.25
N VAL A 99 10.64 9.31 1.36
CA VAL A 99 11.56 8.21 1.69
C VAL A 99 12.88 8.74 2.24
N VAL A 100 13.43 9.79 1.64
CA VAL A 100 14.66 10.44 2.14
C VAL A 100 14.50 10.92 3.59
N TRP A 101 13.32 11.43 3.94
CA TRP A 101 13.02 11.86 5.31
C TRP A 101 12.88 10.69 6.28
N VAL A 102 12.22 9.60 5.87
CA VAL A 102 12.12 8.36 6.68
C VAL A 102 13.51 7.80 6.93
N VAL A 103 14.30 7.61 5.89
CA VAL A 103 15.69 7.12 5.98
C VAL A 103 16.53 8.01 6.89
N ARG A 104 16.45 9.36 6.73
CA ARG A 104 17.17 10.31 7.55
C ARG A 104 16.83 10.18 9.03
N VAL A 105 15.54 10.08 9.38
CA VAL A 105 15.11 9.98 10.79
C VAL A 105 15.52 8.65 11.38
N ILE A 106 15.36 7.54 10.65
CA ILE A 106 15.82 6.23 11.11
C ILE A 106 17.34 6.22 11.33
N MET A 107 18.13 6.79 10.41
CA MET A 107 19.59 6.96 10.60
C MET A 107 19.92 7.74 11.89
N GLN A 108 19.14 8.78 12.20
CA GLN A 108 19.30 9.51 13.45
C GLN A 108 18.99 8.62 14.66
N HIS A 109 17.87 7.88 14.62
CA HIS A 109 17.46 6.99 15.71
C HIS A 109 18.46 5.83 15.93
N VAL A 110 19.06 5.31 14.86
CA VAL A 110 20.16 4.33 14.95
C VAL A 110 21.35 4.92 15.74
N LEU A 111 21.81 6.13 15.40
CA LEU A 111 22.91 6.78 16.10
C LEU A 111 22.57 7.11 17.55
N GLU A 112 21.31 7.36 17.87
CA GLU A 112 20.79 7.61 19.21
C GLU A 112 20.47 6.30 19.98
N LYS A 113 20.66 5.12 19.35
CA LYS A 113 20.35 3.79 19.89
C LYS A 113 18.86 3.63 20.27
N ARG A 114 17.99 4.22 19.50
CA ARG A 114 16.53 4.15 19.63
C ARG A 114 15.89 3.20 18.62
N TYR A 115 16.53 3.02 17.46
CA TYR A 115 16.09 2.09 16.42
C TYR A 115 16.85 0.78 16.58
N ASP A 116 16.10 -0.33 16.67
CA ASP A 116 16.63 -1.69 16.78
C ASP A 116 16.44 -2.44 15.46
N GLY A 117 17.49 -3.04 14.93
CA GLY A 117 17.47 -3.78 13.66
C GLY A 117 17.96 -2.99 12.46
N VAL A 118 17.49 -3.36 11.28
CA VAL A 118 17.92 -2.86 9.97
C VAL A 118 16.72 -2.34 9.21
N LEU A 119 16.87 -1.20 8.54
CA LEU A 119 15.90 -0.75 7.54
C LEU A 119 16.26 -1.32 6.17
N HIS A 120 15.34 -2.05 5.59
CA HIS A 120 15.40 -2.57 4.22
C HIS A 120 14.57 -1.67 3.30
N VAL A 121 15.21 -1.05 2.31
CA VAL A 121 14.55 -0.23 1.29
C VAL A 121 14.65 -0.97 -0.05
N TYR A 122 13.51 -1.25 -0.66
CA TYR A 122 13.38 -2.01 -1.90
C TYR A 122 12.92 -1.11 -3.03
N GLY A 123 13.46 -1.27 -4.22
CA GLY A 123 13.03 -0.55 -5.42
C GLY A 123 13.86 -0.94 -6.64
N ASN A 124 13.46 -0.45 -7.81
CA ASN A 124 14.26 -0.63 -9.03
C ASN A 124 15.58 0.17 -8.96
N ASP A 125 16.47 -0.05 -9.92
CA ASP A 125 17.78 0.60 -9.97
C ASP A 125 17.70 2.12 -9.86
N LYS A 126 16.77 2.75 -10.59
CA LYS A 126 16.61 4.22 -10.59
C LYS A 126 16.19 4.75 -9.22
N VAL A 127 15.27 4.06 -8.54
CA VAL A 127 14.84 4.41 -7.17
C VAL A 127 16.02 4.41 -6.22
N VAL A 128 16.80 3.34 -6.21
CA VAL A 128 17.98 3.20 -5.34
C VAL A 128 19.02 4.27 -5.65
N ASP A 129 19.28 4.54 -6.94
CA ASP A 129 20.23 5.58 -7.36
C ASP A 129 19.78 6.97 -6.90
N VAL A 130 18.50 7.32 -7.08
CA VAL A 130 17.95 8.62 -6.67
C VAL A 130 18.05 8.81 -5.16
N ILE A 131 17.59 7.83 -4.37
CA ILE A 131 17.61 7.94 -2.90
C ILE A 131 19.05 8.04 -2.38
N THR A 132 19.96 7.19 -2.87
CA THR A 132 21.36 7.19 -2.44
C THR A 132 22.07 8.48 -2.84
N ALA A 133 21.80 9.02 -4.04
CA ALA A 133 22.36 10.28 -4.50
C ALA A 133 21.89 11.45 -3.61
N ILE A 134 20.57 11.55 -3.33
CA ILE A 134 20.03 12.61 -2.48
C ILE A 134 20.62 12.50 -1.07
N CYS A 135 20.64 11.31 -0.47
CA CYS A 135 21.26 11.08 0.84
C CYS A 135 22.75 11.47 0.86
N GLY A 136 23.49 11.04 -0.16
CA GLY A 136 24.93 11.33 -0.29
C GLY A 136 25.23 12.83 -0.39
N MET A 137 24.40 13.57 -1.14
CA MET A 137 24.59 15.01 -1.34
C MET A 137 24.07 15.89 -0.20
N THR A 138 23.07 15.42 0.57
CA THR A 138 22.35 16.27 1.53
C THR A 138 22.56 15.89 2.97
N LEU A 139 22.90 14.64 3.28
CA LEU A 139 23.08 14.16 4.64
C LEU A 139 24.55 14.21 5.07
N HIS A 140 24.77 14.48 6.37
CA HIS A 140 26.11 14.46 6.94
C HIS A 140 26.72 13.06 6.85
N LYS A 141 28.06 12.99 6.63
CA LYS A 141 28.81 11.73 6.45
C LYS A 141 28.55 10.66 7.52
N LYS A 142 28.25 11.05 8.77
CA LYS A 142 27.94 10.11 9.86
C LYS A 142 26.66 9.31 9.61
N TYR A 143 25.67 9.88 8.90
CA TYR A 143 24.44 9.20 8.51
C TYR A 143 24.74 8.27 7.32
N ASN A 144 25.41 8.76 6.29
CA ASN A 144 25.75 7.97 5.12
C ASN A 144 26.66 6.77 5.44
N ALA A 145 27.40 6.80 6.56
CA ALA A 145 28.19 5.67 7.03
C ALA A 145 27.35 4.46 7.47
N LEU A 146 26.03 4.64 7.72
CA LEU A 146 25.10 3.57 8.06
C LEU A 146 24.55 2.82 6.84
N ILE A 147 24.78 3.34 5.63
CA ILE A 147 24.37 2.68 4.39
C ILE A 147 25.28 1.48 4.17
N GLY A 148 24.66 0.32 3.96
CA GLY A 148 25.34 -0.97 3.80
C GLY A 148 25.45 -1.79 5.08
N SER A 149 25.02 -1.24 6.23
CA SER A 149 24.96 -1.95 7.52
C SER A 149 23.55 -1.88 8.13
N GLU A 150 23.17 -0.72 8.65
CA GLU A 150 21.87 -0.50 9.31
C GLU A 150 20.78 -0.04 8.32
N ILE A 151 21.18 0.49 7.16
CA ILE A 151 20.29 0.87 6.06
C ILE A 151 20.72 0.08 4.82
N LEU A 152 19.88 -0.84 4.37
CA LEU A 152 20.15 -1.68 3.21
C LEU A 152 19.23 -1.32 2.05
N PHE A 153 19.81 -0.96 0.91
CA PHE A 153 19.10 -0.73 -0.33
C PHE A 153 19.15 -1.99 -1.19
N HIS A 154 17.96 -2.50 -1.57
CA HIS A 154 17.80 -3.69 -2.39
C HIS A 154 17.31 -3.29 -3.78
N ARG A 155 18.14 -3.58 -4.78
CA ARG A 155 17.79 -3.39 -6.19
C ARG A 155 16.99 -4.59 -6.67
N LEU A 156 15.77 -4.34 -7.08
CA LEU A 156 14.86 -5.37 -7.59
C LEU A 156 14.79 -5.33 -9.11
N ALA A 157 14.71 -6.49 -9.73
CA ALA A 157 14.34 -6.69 -11.12
C ALA A 157 12.86 -7.15 -11.20
N ASP A 158 12.30 -7.13 -12.41
CA ASP A 158 10.96 -7.67 -12.66
C ASP A 158 10.86 -9.14 -12.21
N GLY A 159 9.85 -9.44 -11.41
CA GLY A 159 9.61 -10.76 -10.86
C GLY A 159 10.39 -11.10 -9.60
N ASP A 160 11.29 -10.24 -9.12
CA ASP A 160 11.97 -10.44 -7.84
C ASP A 160 10.99 -10.35 -6.67
N GLY A 161 11.33 -11.01 -5.56
CA GLY A 161 10.52 -11.04 -4.36
C GLY A 161 11.33 -10.92 -3.07
N PHE A 162 10.61 -10.59 -1.99
CA PHE A 162 11.16 -10.53 -0.63
C PHE A 162 10.06 -10.86 0.39
N GLN A 163 10.47 -11.14 1.61
CA GLN A 163 9.53 -11.45 2.70
C GLN A 163 9.55 -10.38 3.78
N VAL A 164 8.35 -10.12 4.34
CA VAL A 164 8.14 -9.27 5.50
C VAL A 164 7.34 -10.07 6.52
N GLY A 165 8.02 -10.69 7.47
CA GLY A 165 7.39 -11.61 8.40
C GLY A 165 6.66 -12.74 7.68
N THR A 166 5.32 -12.75 7.74
CA THR A 166 4.47 -13.75 7.08
C THR A 166 3.95 -13.30 5.70
N MET A 167 4.29 -12.10 5.26
CA MET A 167 3.92 -11.57 3.97
C MET A 167 4.99 -11.91 2.92
N ASP A 168 4.57 -12.53 1.81
CA ASP A 168 5.41 -12.81 0.65
C ASP A 168 5.11 -11.79 -0.45
N VAL A 169 6.10 -10.98 -0.80
CA VAL A 169 5.97 -9.86 -1.75
C VAL A 169 6.73 -10.19 -3.02
N LYS A 170 6.08 -10.02 -4.16
CA LYS A 170 6.67 -10.19 -5.49
C LYS A 170 6.39 -8.97 -6.33
N CYS A 171 7.44 -8.25 -6.79
CA CYS A 171 7.29 -7.10 -7.66
C CYS A 171 7.11 -7.50 -9.13
N PHE A 172 6.54 -6.61 -9.92
CA PHE A 172 6.43 -6.73 -11.37
C PHE A 172 6.53 -5.36 -12.03
N ASP A 173 7.13 -5.32 -13.22
CA ASP A 173 7.20 -4.11 -14.05
C ASP A 173 5.79 -3.78 -14.58
N ILE A 174 5.32 -2.56 -14.36
CA ILE A 174 4.04 -2.10 -14.92
C ILE A 174 4.16 -1.64 -16.38
N HIS A 175 5.36 -1.66 -16.94
CA HIS A 175 5.68 -1.17 -18.29
C HIS A 175 5.34 0.32 -18.48
N SER A 176 5.65 1.12 -17.47
CA SER A 176 5.41 2.56 -17.43
C SER A 176 5.96 3.26 -18.68
N LYS A 177 5.23 4.29 -19.13
CA LYS A 177 5.64 5.14 -20.25
C LYS A 177 6.45 6.36 -19.80
N LYS A 178 6.49 6.65 -18.50
CA LYS A 178 7.20 7.79 -17.93
C LYS A 178 8.59 7.41 -17.44
N GLU A 179 8.67 6.39 -16.59
CA GLU A 179 9.94 5.90 -16.02
C GLU A 179 9.78 4.47 -15.44
N PRO A 180 10.87 3.75 -15.16
CA PRO A 180 10.78 2.43 -14.55
C PRO A 180 9.95 2.46 -13.26
N GLN A 181 8.87 1.68 -13.24
CA GLN A 181 7.94 1.62 -12.12
C GLN A 181 7.49 0.17 -11.87
N TYR A 182 7.41 -0.19 -10.59
CA TYR A 182 6.95 -1.51 -10.18
C TYR A 182 5.65 -1.44 -9.40
N GLY A 183 4.72 -2.34 -9.78
CA GLY A 183 3.66 -2.82 -8.91
C GLY A 183 4.15 -4.00 -8.08
N PHE A 184 3.29 -4.53 -7.21
CA PHE A 184 3.59 -5.74 -6.46
C PHE A 184 2.35 -6.59 -6.19
N SER A 185 2.56 -7.90 -6.05
CA SER A 185 1.60 -8.85 -5.49
C SER A 185 2.11 -9.27 -4.11
N LEU A 186 1.26 -9.18 -3.10
CA LEU A 186 1.53 -9.56 -1.73
C LEU A 186 0.59 -10.68 -1.32
N ARG A 187 1.14 -11.79 -0.81
CA ARG A 187 0.38 -12.89 -0.24
C ARG A 187 0.55 -12.89 1.27
N PHE A 188 -0.55 -12.85 1.98
CA PHE A 188 -0.58 -12.96 3.43
C PHE A 188 -0.46 -14.41 3.90
N GLY A 189 -0.09 -14.61 5.17
CA GLY A 189 0.05 -15.94 5.77
C GLY A 189 -1.24 -16.78 5.78
N ASN A 190 -2.42 -16.16 5.71
CA ASN A 190 -3.72 -16.82 5.55
C ASN A 190 -4.04 -17.21 4.10
N GLY A 191 -3.17 -16.85 3.14
CA GLY A 191 -3.31 -17.12 1.72
C GLY A 191 -4.01 -16.02 0.91
N GLU A 192 -4.58 -15.02 1.56
CA GLU A 192 -5.21 -13.84 0.92
C GLU A 192 -4.19 -13.05 0.11
N ARG A 193 -4.64 -12.47 -1.00
CA ARG A 193 -3.76 -11.80 -1.96
C ARG A 193 -4.18 -10.36 -2.22
N LEU A 194 -3.23 -9.43 -2.03
CA LEU A 194 -3.33 -8.01 -2.38
C LEU A 194 -2.42 -7.73 -3.58
N VAL A 195 -2.90 -6.99 -4.58
CA VAL A 195 -2.09 -6.53 -5.71
C VAL A 195 -2.19 -5.01 -5.83
N CYS A 196 -1.04 -4.34 -5.82
CA CYS A 196 -0.90 -2.91 -6.09
C CYS A 196 -0.42 -2.71 -7.53
N MET A 197 -1.21 -2.01 -8.34
CA MET A 197 -0.98 -1.87 -9.78
C MET A 197 -0.08 -0.68 -10.16
N GLY A 198 0.41 0.10 -9.18
CA GLY A 198 1.19 1.32 -9.43
C GLY A 198 0.32 2.57 -9.62
N ASP A 199 0.90 3.64 -10.19
CA ASP A 199 0.25 4.94 -10.38
C ASP A 199 0.04 5.32 -11.86
N GLU A 200 0.02 4.34 -12.75
CA GLU A 200 -0.36 4.47 -14.16
C GLU A 200 -1.52 3.53 -14.51
N PRO A 201 -2.23 3.77 -15.62
CA PRO A 201 -3.32 2.92 -16.07
C PRO A 201 -2.90 1.46 -16.20
N CYS A 202 -3.72 0.56 -15.69
CA CYS A 202 -3.50 -0.87 -15.88
C CYS A 202 -3.53 -1.23 -17.37
N SER A 203 -2.53 -1.97 -17.82
CA SER A 203 -2.47 -2.54 -19.17
C SER A 203 -2.97 -3.99 -19.16
N GLU A 204 -3.34 -4.52 -20.32
CA GLU A 204 -3.70 -5.93 -20.46
C GLU A 204 -2.55 -6.87 -19.98
N GLN A 205 -1.30 -6.44 -20.11
CA GLN A 205 -0.15 -7.21 -19.65
C GLN A 205 -0.05 -7.24 -18.12
N THR A 206 -0.38 -6.13 -17.44
CA THR A 206 -0.29 -6.04 -15.98
C THR A 206 -1.51 -6.62 -15.28
N LEU A 207 -2.70 -6.64 -15.93
CA LEU A 207 -3.91 -7.21 -15.35
C LEU A 207 -3.78 -8.68 -14.94
N GLN A 208 -2.94 -9.47 -15.63
CA GLN A 208 -2.68 -10.86 -15.25
C GLN A 208 -2.17 -11.03 -13.81
N HIS A 209 -1.47 -10.03 -13.26
CA HIS A 209 -0.96 -10.08 -11.89
C HIS A 209 -2.09 -9.98 -10.86
N ALA A 210 -3.18 -9.27 -11.21
CA ALA A 210 -4.36 -9.12 -10.35
C ALA A 210 -5.39 -10.24 -10.53
N ALA A 211 -5.28 -11.08 -11.57
CA ALA A 211 -6.23 -12.16 -11.82
C ALA A 211 -6.36 -13.09 -10.60
N GLY A 212 -7.60 -13.24 -10.09
CA GLY A 212 -7.92 -14.05 -8.93
C GLY A 212 -7.31 -13.55 -7.61
N ALA A 213 -6.90 -12.30 -7.51
CA ALA A 213 -6.55 -11.68 -6.23
C ALA A 213 -7.83 -11.35 -5.42
N ASP A 214 -7.68 -11.23 -4.11
CA ASP A 214 -8.78 -10.82 -3.23
C ASP A 214 -8.95 -9.32 -3.25
N TRP A 215 -7.83 -8.59 -3.33
CA TRP A 215 -7.75 -7.14 -3.29
C TRP A 215 -6.89 -6.61 -4.45
N MET A 216 -7.38 -5.56 -5.11
CA MET A 216 -6.63 -4.80 -6.09
C MET A 216 -6.58 -3.34 -5.66
N MET A 217 -5.40 -2.75 -5.69
CA MET A 217 -5.18 -1.30 -5.53
C MET A 217 -4.88 -0.72 -6.91
N CYS A 218 -5.64 0.27 -7.35
CA CYS A 218 -5.51 0.90 -8.65
C CYS A 218 -5.60 2.42 -8.53
N GLU A 219 -4.77 3.13 -9.29
CA GLU A 219 -4.88 4.58 -9.39
C GLU A 219 -6.17 4.98 -10.13
N ALA A 220 -6.71 6.14 -9.76
CA ALA A 220 -7.76 6.82 -10.52
C ALA A 220 -7.61 8.33 -10.30
N PHE A 221 -6.92 8.99 -11.21
CA PHE A 221 -6.54 10.39 -11.08
C PHE A 221 -7.74 11.32 -10.91
N CYS A 222 -8.79 11.12 -11.71
CA CYS A 222 -10.02 11.92 -11.64
C CYS A 222 -11.25 11.11 -12.06
N LEU A 223 -12.42 11.70 -11.94
CA LEU A 223 -13.64 11.17 -12.53
C LEU A 223 -13.60 11.27 -14.06
N TYR A 224 -14.19 10.31 -14.74
CA TYR A 224 -14.35 10.35 -16.20
C TYR A 224 -15.13 11.60 -16.66
N ALA A 225 -16.12 12.02 -15.87
CA ALA A 225 -16.87 13.24 -16.13
C ALA A 225 -15.96 14.50 -16.16
N ASP A 226 -14.88 14.50 -15.38
CA ASP A 226 -13.93 15.61 -15.25
C ASP A 226 -12.69 15.46 -16.16
N ARG A 227 -12.62 14.43 -17.01
CA ARG A 227 -11.44 14.11 -17.85
C ARG A 227 -10.98 15.23 -18.78
N GLU A 228 -11.91 16.04 -19.28
CA GLU A 228 -11.56 17.19 -20.17
C GLU A 228 -10.82 18.27 -19.39
N ARG A 229 -11.15 18.46 -18.13
CA ARG A 229 -10.50 19.42 -17.22
C ARG A 229 -9.12 18.95 -16.78
N PHE A 230 -9.01 17.69 -16.35
CA PHE A 230 -7.80 17.16 -15.74
C PHE A 230 -6.86 16.48 -16.72
N ARG A 231 -7.36 16.06 -17.89
CA ARG A 231 -6.61 15.38 -18.97
C ARG A 231 -5.78 14.20 -18.46
N PRO A 232 -6.38 13.21 -17.79
CA PRO A 232 -5.66 12.10 -17.18
C PRO A 232 -4.84 11.33 -18.22
N TYR A 233 -5.39 11.05 -19.38
CA TYR A 233 -4.74 10.26 -20.43
C TYR A 233 -3.49 10.90 -21.02
N GLU A 234 -3.45 12.24 -21.11
CA GLU A 234 -2.25 12.98 -21.55
C GLU A 234 -1.12 12.90 -20.52
N LYS A 235 -1.46 12.59 -19.26
CA LYS A 235 -0.53 12.45 -18.12
C LYS A 235 -0.23 10.99 -17.79
N PHE A 236 -0.71 10.05 -18.59
CA PHE A 236 -0.63 8.62 -18.36
C PHE A 236 -1.28 8.21 -17.02
N HIS A 237 -2.50 8.71 -16.78
CA HIS A 237 -3.36 8.33 -15.67
C HIS A 237 -4.72 7.88 -16.15
N SER A 238 -5.47 7.18 -15.30
CA SER A 238 -6.81 6.70 -15.56
C SER A 238 -7.89 7.52 -14.83
N THR A 239 -9.13 7.20 -15.13
CA THR A 239 -10.31 7.70 -14.41
C THR A 239 -10.87 6.64 -13.47
N ALA A 240 -11.78 7.03 -12.58
CA ALA A 240 -12.49 6.08 -11.72
C ALA A 240 -13.25 5.02 -12.53
N LEU A 241 -13.86 5.42 -13.65
CA LEU A 241 -14.55 4.50 -14.57
C LEU A 241 -13.59 3.46 -15.17
N ASP A 242 -12.38 3.89 -15.57
CA ASP A 242 -11.35 3.00 -16.10
C ASP A 242 -10.89 1.99 -15.05
N ALA A 243 -10.63 2.46 -13.81
CA ALA A 243 -10.22 1.61 -12.69
C ALA A 243 -11.29 0.52 -12.41
N GLY A 244 -12.58 0.88 -12.39
CA GLY A 244 -13.69 -0.06 -12.26
C GLY A 244 -13.73 -1.08 -13.40
N THR A 245 -13.57 -0.63 -14.64
CA THR A 245 -13.55 -1.50 -15.82
C THR A 245 -12.40 -2.52 -15.75
N MET A 246 -11.22 -2.09 -15.31
CA MET A 246 -10.06 -2.97 -15.19
C MET A 246 -10.22 -3.96 -14.04
N ALA A 247 -10.78 -3.54 -12.91
CA ALA A 247 -11.05 -4.42 -11.77
C ALA A 247 -12.05 -5.54 -12.14
N GLU A 248 -13.14 -5.21 -12.87
CA GLU A 248 -14.11 -6.21 -13.33
C GLU A 248 -13.46 -7.29 -14.21
N LYS A 249 -12.56 -6.89 -15.12
CA LYS A 249 -11.84 -7.84 -16.00
C LYS A 249 -10.98 -8.84 -15.23
N THR A 250 -10.45 -8.47 -14.07
CA THR A 250 -9.57 -9.34 -13.25
C THR A 250 -10.35 -10.33 -12.40
N GLY A 251 -11.62 -10.04 -12.13
CA GLY A 251 -12.47 -10.81 -11.22
C GLY A 251 -12.10 -10.66 -9.75
N VAL A 252 -11.42 -9.59 -9.37
CA VAL A 252 -11.15 -9.28 -7.96
C VAL A 252 -12.44 -8.99 -7.20
N ARG A 253 -12.44 -9.25 -5.90
CA ARG A 253 -13.62 -8.97 -5.05
C ARG A 253 -13.65 -7.54 -4.53
N ASN A 254 -12.48 -6.97 -4.26
CA ASN A 254 -12.33 -5.69 -3.59
C ASN A 254 -11.37 -4.80 -4.37
N LEU A 255 -11.80 -3.57 -4.68
CA LEU A 255 -11.00 -2.55 -5.34
C LEU A 255 -10.76 -1.38 -4.39
N ILE A 256 -9.49 -1.01 -4.17
CA ILE A 256 -9.09 0.20 -3.47
C ILE A 256 -8.61 1.20 -4.52
N VAL A 257 -9.23 2.38 -4.53
CA VAL A 257 -8.89 3.48 -5.45
C VAL A 257 -8.08 4.52 -4.73
N TYR A 258 -6.97 4.95 -5.31
CA TYR A 258 -6.06 5.94 -4.74
C TYR A 258 -5.44 6.83 -5.83
N HIS A 259 -4.50 7.70 -5.46
CA HIS A 259 -3.76 8.61 -6.37
C HIS A 259 -4.69 9.59 -7.09
N THR A 260 -5.62 10.17 -6.33
CA THR A 260 -6.68 11.05 -6.86
C THR A 260 -6.26 12.52 -6.89
N GLU A 261 -6.97 13.33 -7.67
CA GLU A 261 -6.97 14.79 -7.52
C GLU A 261 -7.69 15.22 -6.21
N ASP A 262 -7.53 16.49 -5.79
CA ASP A 262 -7.97 16.96 -4.47
C ASP A 262 -8.98 18.12 -4.49
N THR A 263 -9.62 18.40 -5.65
CA THR A 263 -10.49 19.59 -5.77
C THR A 263 -11.82 19.45 -5.01
N ASP A 264 -12.32 18.22 -4.84
CA ASP A 264 -13.59 17.94 -4.12
C ASP A 264 -13.45 16.73 -3.17
N LEU A 265 -12.60 16.87 -2.16
CA LEU A 265 -12.38 15.80 -1.18
C LEU A 265 -13.64 15.44 -0.39
N ALA A 266 -14.54 16.40 -0.16
CA ALA A 266 -15.75 16.19 0.63
C ALA A 266 -16.72 15.18 -0.02
N HIS A 267 -16.77 15.13 -1.36
CA HIS A 267 -17.64 14.21 -2.10
C HIS A 267 -16.85 13.14 -2.87
N ARG A 268 -15.53 13.11 -2.73
CA ARG A 268 -14.65 12.18 -3.46
C ARG A 268 -15.09 10.73 -3.29
N LYS A 269 -15.26 10.31 -2.04
CA LYS A 269 -15.63 8.93 -1.71
C LYS A 269 -16.94 8.50 -2.38
N GLU A 270 -17.97 9.33 -2.30
CA GLU A 270 -19.26 9.07 -2.92
C GLU A 270 -19.15 9.02 -4.45
N ARG A 271 -18.65 10.09 -5.06
CA ARG A 271 -18.60 10.25 -6.51
C ARG A 271 -17.72 9.20 -7.20
N TYR A 272 -16.53 8.91 -6.64
CA TYR A 272 -15.65 7.88 -7.21
C TYR A 272 -16.24 6.48 -7.03
N THR A 273 -16.89 6.20 -5.90
CA THR A 273 -17.57 4.93 -5.69
C THR A 273 -18.70 4.73 -6.70
N GLU A 274 -19.53 5.74 -6.92
CA GLU A 274 -20.62 5.71 -7.90
C GLU A 274 -20.08 5.41 -9.31
N GLU A 275 -19.05 6.15 -9.76
CA GLU A 275 -18.50 5.98 -11.11
C GLU A 275 -17.79 4.62 -11.28
N VAL A 276 -17.02 4.16 -10.30
CA VAL A 276 -16.43 2.81 -10.34
C VAL A 276 -17.49 1.72 -10.46
N LYS A 277 -18.60 1.90 -9.72
CA LYS A 277 -19.72 0.95 -9.70
C LYS A 277 -20.52 0.86 -11.01
N GLU A 278 -20.34 1.80 -11.92
CA GLU A 278 -20.93 1.68 -13.26
C GLU A 278 -20.43 0.42 -14.00
N ASN A 279 -19.18 0.03 -13.78
CA ASN A 279 -18.53 -1.07 -14.49
C ASN A 279 -17.93 -2.16 -13.56
N PHE A 280 -18.03 -2.02 -12.23
CA PHE A 280 -17.48 -2.97 -11.28
C PHE A 280 -18.51 -3.46 -10.28
N SER A 281 -18.70 -4.79 -10.25
CA SER A 281 -19.70 -5.45 -9.40
C SER A 281 -19.21 -5.74 -7.97
N GLY A 282 -17.88 -5.73 -7.72
CA GLY A 282 -17.24 -6.01 -6.44
C GLY A 282 -17.32 -4.86 -5.42
N ASN A 283 -16.66 -4.96 -4.31
CA ASN A 283 -16.61 -3.93 -3.27
C ASN A 283 -15.62 -2.81 -3.66
N VAL A 284 -16.01 -1.55 -3.42
CA VAL A 284 -15.20 -0.36 -3.73
C VAL A 284 -14.83 0.39 -2.47
N PHE A 285 -13.55 0.72 -2.34
CA PHE A 285 -12.98 1.49 -1.26
C PHE A 285 -12.27 2.71 -1.85
N VAL A 286 -12.70 3.91 -1.46
CA VAL A 286 -12.08 5.18 -1.82
C VAL A 286 -11.65 5.85 -0.52
N PRO A 287 -10.47 5.52 0.01
CA PRO A 287 -10.06 5.96 1.33
C PRO A 287 -9.72 7.45 1.39
N ASP A 288 -9.86 8.02 2.57
CA ASP A 288 -9.27 9.29 2.95
C ASP A 288 -7.87 9.07 3.55
N ASP A 289 -7.09 10.15 3.67
CA ASP A 289 -5.82 10.10 4.40
C ASP A 289 -6.06 9.59 5.83
N LEU A 290 -5.18 8.74 6.32
CA LEU A 290 -5.18 8.11 7.64
C LEU A 290 -6.29 7.05 7.85
N GLU A 291 -7.07 6.75 6.82
CA GLU A 291 -8.09 5.70 6.91
C GLU A 291 -7.47 4.30 6.94
N VAL A 292 -8.07 3.41 7.73
CA VAL A 292 -7.67 2.02 7.88
C VAL A 292 -8.67 1.12 7.17
N ILE A 293 -8.19 0.33 6.22
CA ILE A 293 -8.97 -0.69 5.51
C ILE A 293 -8.60 -2.05 6.08
N LYS A 294 -9.57 -2.77 6.62
CA LYS A 294 -9.41 -4.16 7.04
C LYS A 294 -9.57 -5.06 5.81
N LEU A 295 -8.61 -5.93 5.62
CA LEU A 295 -8.59 -6.89 4.52
C LEU A 295 -9.29 -8.19 4.90
#